data_7131f60f539d5db6525e5b1f763b8fe2
#
_entry.id   7131f60f539d5db6525e5b1f763b8fe2
#
_cell.length_a   1.000
_cell.length_b   1.000
_cell.length_c   1.000
_cell.angle_alpha   90.00
_cell.angle_beta   90.00
_cell.angle_gamma   90.00
#
_symmetry.space_group_name_H-M   'P 1'
#
loop_
_entity.id
_entity.type
_entity.pdbx_description
1 polymer ?
#
loop_
_entity_poly.entity_id
_entity_poly.type
_entity_poly.pdbx_seq_one_letter_code
_entity_poly.pdbx_strand_id
1 'polypeptide(L)'
;GFPAVRIMETNENYTQQHQDIRIEDGIAYGDTIEHVNFDYAAKLTSLNAVVLAGMAKAPAPPANVEIRGAVRPSTTLSWDKILGAASYRVHWRLTTSPTWDYSRAVGDVDSFTLENVVIDNYFFGVSSVAEDGSQSPVVFPGPAGSFD
;
A
#
# COMPACT_ATOMS: atom_id res chain seq x y z
N GLY A 1 10.55 -0.72 -9.63
CA GLY A 1 9.19 -0.45 -10.11
C GLY A 1 8.42 0.39 -9.12
N PHE A 2 7.30 0.95 -9.54
CA PHE A 2 6.42 1.71 -8.64
C PHE A 2 5.30 0.79 -8.15
N PRO A 3 4.87 0.91 -6.87
CA PRO A 3 3.66 0.25 -6.40
C PRO A 3 2.47 0.71 -7.24
N ALA A 4 1.66 -0.24 -7.70
CA ALA A 4 0.48 0.04 -8.49
C ALA A 4 -0.65 -0.92 -8.13
N VAL A 5 -1.88 -0.44 -8.24
CA VAL A 5 -3.08 -1.24 -8.08
C VAL A 5 -3.95 -1.09 -9.32
N ARG A 6 -4.63 -2.16 -9.71
CA ARG A 6 -5.67 -2.14 -10.74
C ARG A 6 -7.01 -2.29 -10.06
N ILE A 7 -7.95 -1.39 -10.38
CA ILE A 7 -9.33 -1.49 -9.94
C ILE A 7 -10.12 -2.13 -11.06
N MET A 8 -10.81 -3.21 -10.75
CA MET A 8 -11.55 -4.04 -11.71
C MET A 8 -12.89 -4.45 -11.11
N GLU A 9 -13.84 -4.77 -11.96
CA GLU A 9 -15.05 -5.48 -11.55
C GLU A 9 -14.73 -6.94 -11.21
N THR A 10 -15.40 -7.49 -10.21
CA THR A 10 -15.24 -8.90 -9.81
C THR A 10 -15.77 -9.85 -10.90
N ASN A 11 -16.85 -9.44 -11.57
CA ASN A 11 -17.47 -10.18 -12.68
C ASN A 11 -17.49 -9.29 -13.92
N GLU A 12 -16.47 -9.39 -14.74
CA GLU A 12 -16.38 -8.63 -15.98
C GLU A 12 -17.36 -9.17 -17.02
N ASN A 13 -18.05 -8.27 -17.73
CA ASN A 13 -18.93 -8.62 -18.83
C ASN A 13 -18.23 -8.43 -20.17
N TYR A 14 -17.66 -9.49 -20.69
CA TYR A 14 -16.89 -9.46 -21.95
C TYR A 14 -17.74 -9.24 -23.20
N THR A 15 -19.07 -9.31 -23.12
CA THR A 15 -19.92 -8.95 -24.27
C THR A 15 -20.04 -7.44 -24.44
N GLN A 16 -19.71 -6.67 -23.39
CA GLN A 16 -19.87 -5.22 -23.33
C GLN A 16 -18.55 -4.47 -23.08
N GLN A 17 -17.45 -5.18 -23.02
CA GLN A 17 -16.13 -4.61 -22.76
C GLN A 17 -15.24 -4.78 -24.00
N HIS A 18 -14.75 -3.66 -24.56
CA HIS A 18 -13.89 -3.65 -25.75
C HIS A 18 -14.51 -4.38 -26.96
N GLN A 19 -15.82 -4.23 -27.15
CA GLN A 19 -16.56 -4.90 -28.22
C GLN A 19 -17.15 -3.90 -29.21
N ASP A 20 -17.07 -4.24 -30.49
CA ASP A 20 -17.85 -3.55 -31.54
C ASP A 20 -19.34 -3.83 -31.36
N ILE A 21 -20.18 -2.85 -31.68
CA ILE A 21 -21.64 -3.01 -31.62
C ILE A 21 -22.09 -4.00 -32.67
N ARG A 22 -22.62 -5.14 -32.26
CA ARG A 22 -23.15 -6.18 -33.12
C ARG A 22 -24.12 -7.12 -32.39
N ILE A 23 -24.89 -7.85 -33.13
CA ILE A 23 -25.64 -9.00 -32.64
C ILE A 23 -25.07 -10.26 -33.28
N GLU A 24 -24.67 -11.22 -32.48
CA GLU A 24 -24.09 -12.48 -32.90
C GLU A 24 -24.73 -13.60 -32.06
N ASP A 25 -25.31 -14.58 -32.74
CA ASP A 25 -26.02 -15.72 -32.12
C ASP A 25 -27.10 -15.29 -31.07
N GLY A 26 -27.77 -14.15 -31.29
CA GLY A 26 -28.79 -13.61 -30.40
C GLY A 26 -28.26 -12.87 -29.21
N ILE A 27 -26.93 -12.71 -29.07
CA ILE A 27 -26.26 -11.97 -28.01
C ILE A 27 -25.90 -10.58 -28.54
N ALA A 28 -26.28 -9.52 -27.78
CA ALA A 28 -25.87 -8.15 -28.09
C ALA A 28 -24.47 -7.87 -27.51
N TYR A 29 -23.57 -7.46 -28.38
CA TYR A 29 -22.24 -6.98 -28.03
C TYR A 29 -22.18 -5.47 -28.23
N GLY A 30 -21.31 -4.81 -27.47
CA GLY A 30 -21.03 -3.40 -27.68
C GLY A 30 -20.68 -2.66 -26.39
N ASP A 31 -19.71 -1.79 -26.52
CA ASP A 31 -19.24 -0.90 -25.44
C ASP A 31 -20.11 0.36 -25.45
N THR A 32 -21.35 0.23 -24.97
CA THR A 32 -22.36 1.29 -25.03
C THR A 32 -22.72 1.83 -23.64
N ILE A 33 -23.19 3.09 -23.61
CA ILE A 33 -23.47 3.82 -22.35
C ILE A 33 -24.59 3.22 -21.52
N GLU A 34 -25.53 2.48 -22.15
CA GLU A 34 -26.65 1.82 -21.48
C GLU A 34 -26.19 0.75 -20.47
N HIS A 35 -24.96 0.25 -20.64
CA HIS A 35 -24.37 -0.77 -19.79
C HIS A 35 -23.49 -0.20 -18.68
N VAL A 36 -23.35 1.12 -18.61
CA VAL A 36 -22.57 1.78 -17.58
C VAL A 36 -23.39 1.95 -16.28
N ASN A 37 -22.90 1.36 -15.20
CA ASN A 37 -23.46 1.64 -13.88
C ASN A 37 -22.84 2.94 -13.32
N PHE A 38 -23.57 4.06 -13.48
CA PHE A 38 -23.08 5.37 -13.06
C PHE A 38 -22.89 5.50 -11.54
N ASP A 39 -23.72 4.86 -10.73
CA ASP A 39 -23.56 4.88 -9.26
C ASP A 39 -22.29 4.14 -8.84
N TYR A 40 -21.99 3.04 -9.49
CA TYR A 40 -20.74 2.32 -9.27
C TYR A 40 -19.51 3.14 -9.73
N ALA A 41 -19.59 3.72 -10.91
CA ALA A 41 -18.55 4.60 -11.44
C ALA A 41 -18.28 5.80 -10.53
N ALA A 42 -19.33 6.42 -9.98
CA ALA A 42 -19.22 7.52 -9.02
C ALA A 42 -18.54 7.09 -7.72
N LYS A 43 -18.84 5.89 -7.20
CA LYS A 43 -18.17 5.34 -6.02
C LYS A 43 -16.68 5.09 -6.27
N LEU A 44 -16.33 4.50 -7.41
CA LEU A 44 -14.93 4.27 -7.78
C LEU A 44 -14.16 5.57 -7.96
N THR A 45 -14.78 6.56 -8.61
CA THR A 45 -14.19 7.89 -8.77
C THR A 45 -13.95 8.56 -7.42
N SER A 46 -14.92 8.48 -6.51
CA SER A 46 -14.78 9.01 -5.15
C SER A 46 -13.67 8.32 -4.37
N LEU A 47 -13.57 7.00 -4.47
CA LEU A 47 -12.49 6.24 -3.84
C LEU A 47 -11.12 6.68 -4.36
N ASN A 48 -10.97 6.79 -5.68
CA ASN A 48 -9.71 7.26 -6.29
C ASN A 48 -9.37 8.70 -5.85
N ALA A 49 -10.35 9.60 -5.80
CA ALA A 49 -10.14 10.98 -5.36
C ALA A 49 -9.66 11.05 -3.91
N VAL A 50 -10.25 10.26 -3.01
CA VAL A 50 -9.84 10.20 -1.58
C VAL A 50 -8.42 9.65 -1.45
N VAL A 51 -8.09 8.58 -2.17
CA VAL A 51 -6.73 7.98 -2.15
C VAL A 51 -5.71 9.00 -2.67
N LEU A 52 -5.95 9.62 -3.81
CA LEU A 52 -5.05 10.62 -4.39
C LEU A 52 -4.86 11.84 -3.48
N ALA A 53 -5.95 12.33 -2.87
CA ALA A 53 -5.88 13.44 -1.92
C ALA A 53 -5.07 13.05 -0.67
N GLY A 54 -5.26 11.84 -0.15
CA GLY A 54 -4.48 11.30 0.97
C GLY A 54 -2.99 11.21 0.65
N MET A 55 -2.66 10.66 -0.51
CA MET A 55 -1.27 10.55 -0.96
C MET A 55 -0.62 11.92 -1.22
N ALA A 56 -1.37 12.88 -1.77
CA ALA A 56 -0.86 14.24 -2.03
C ALA A 56 -0.58 15.05 -0.76
N LYS A 57 -1.24 14.74 0.35
CA LYS A 57 -1.01 15.37 1.66
C LYS A 57 0.11 14.69 2.46
N ALA A 58 0.34 13.42 2.21
CA ALA A 58 1.35 12.66 2.92
C ALA A 58 2.76 13.16 2.59
N PRO A 59 3.70 13.11 3.55
CA PRO A 59 5.11 13.31 3.24
C PRO A 59 5.62 12.19 2.32
N ALA A 60 6.77 12.40 1.71
CA ALA A 60 7.43 11.33 0.96
C ALA A 60 7.65 10.10 1.85
N PRO A 61 7.61 8.88 1.30
CA PRO A 61 7.93 7.68 2.05
C PRO A 61 9.38 7.70 2.57
N PRO A 62 9.69 7.03 3.69
CA PRO A 62 11.06 6.91 4.19
C PRO A 62 11.98 6.29 3.11
N ALA A 63 13.22 6.76 3.04
CA ALA A 63 14.23 6.20 2.16
C ALA A 63 15.16 5.26 2.93
N ASN A 64 15.85 4.37 2.20
CA ASN A 64 16.89 3.49 2.71
C ASN A 64 16.46 2.72 3.98
N VAL A 65 15.25 2.15 3.93
CA VAL A 65 14.74 1.36 5.05
C VAL A 65 15.53 0.05 5.12
N GLU A 66 16.20 -0.16 6.25
CA GLU A 66 16.99 -1.35 6.56
C GLU A 66 16.38 -2.12 7.73
N ILE A 67 16.68 -3.41 7.80
CA ILE A 67 16.23 -4.29 8.89
C ILE A 67 17.40 -5.09 9.43
N ARG A 68 17.47 -5.22 10.75
CA ARG A 68 18.45 -6.04 11.46
C ARG A 68 17.76 -6.80 12.58
N GLY A 69 18.21 -8.00 12.86
CA GLY A 69 17.62 -8.83 13.93
C GLY A 69 17.78 -10.33 13.70
N ALA A 70 18.53 -10.74 12.66
CA ALA A 70 18.83 -12.15 12.45
C ALA A 70 19.45 -12.77 13.74
N VAL A 71 18.92 -13.92 14.13
CA VAL A 71 19.31 -14.68 15.35
C VAL A 71 19.18 -13.88 16.67
N ARG A 72 18.35 -12.85 16.72
CA ARG A 72 18.06 -12.06 17.93
C ARG A 72 16.57 -12.11 18.26
N PRO A 73 16.19 -11.94 19.54
CA PRO A 73 14.78 -11.93 19.91
C PRO A 73 14.04 -10.65 19.52
N SER A 74 14.76 -9.62 19.07
CA SER A 74 14.24 -8.28 18.73
C SER A 74 14.63 -7.89 17.33
N THR A 75 13.78 -7.11 16.66
CA THR A 75 14.00 -6.61 15.30
C THR A 75 14.20 -5.10 15.33
N THR A 76 15.26 -4.61 14.71
CA THR A 76 15.55 -3.18 14.55
C THR A 76 15.33 -2.75 13.11
N LEU A 77 14.60 -1.67 12.92
CA LEU A 77 14.45 -0.97 11.65
C LEU A 77 15.18 0.37 11.71
N SER A 78 15.81 0.76 10.62
CA SER A 78 16.44 2.08 10.46
C SER A 78 16.08 2.66 9.09
N TRP A 79 16.06 3.97 8.95
CA TRP A 79 15.66 4.68 7.73
C TRP A 79 16.24 6.09 7.69
N ASP A 80 16.27 6.68 6.50
CA ASP A 80 16.57 8.08 6.35
C ASP A 80 15.34 8.93 6.65
N LYS A 81 15.52 9.99 7.46
CA LYS A 81 14.48 10.97 7.74
C LYS A 81 14.10 11.75 6.49
N ILE A 82 12.81 12.03 6.36
CA ILE A 82 12.22 12.74 5.22
C ILE A 82 11.80 14.15 5.63
N LEU A 83 12.14 15.11 4.82
CA LEU A 83 11.69 16.50 4.98
C LEU A 83 10.15 16.54 4.90
N GLY A 84 9.52 17.21 5.87
CA GLY A 84 8.07 17.30 5.97
C GLY A 84 7.39 16.16 6.74
N ALA A 85 8.15 15.14 7.18
CA ALA A 85 7.65 14.18 8.14
C ALA A 85 7.78 14.75 9.56
N ALA A 86 6.70 14.69 10.34
CA ALA A 86 6.67 15.05 11.75
C ALA A 86 7.00 13.86 12.67
N SER A 87 6.74 12.66 12.18
CA SER A 87 6.99 11.41 12.90
C SER A 87 6.99 10.22 11.95
N TYR A 88 7.25 9.05 12.52
CA TYR A 88 7.25 7.77 11.79
C TYR A 88 6.39 6.74 12.49
N ARG A 89 5.97 5.74 11.70
CA ARG A 89 5.23 4.57 12.19
C ARG A 89 5.87 3.31 11.65
N VAL A 90 6.19 2.39 12.54
CA VAL A 90 6.66 1.05 12.20
C VAL A 90 5.45 0.12 12.10
N HIS A 91 5.45 -0.72 11.08
CA HIS A 91 4.40 -1.69 10.78
C HIS A 91 5.00 -3.10 10.74
N TRP A 92 4.23 -4.09 11.19
CA TRP A 92 4.59 -5.48 10.98
C TRP A 92 3.34 -6.35 10.85
N ARG A 93 3.47 -7.44 10.13
CA ARG A 93 2.41 -8.40 9.90
C ARG A 93 2.98 -9.80 9.76
N LEU A 94 2.21 -10.82 10.08
CA LEU A 94 2.57 -12.20 9.77
C LEU A 94 2.80 -12.34 8.26
N THR A 95 3.71 -13.19 7.86
CA THR A 95 3.99 -13.46 6.44
C THR A 95 2.78 -14.03 5.69
N THR A 96 1.81 -14.59 6.41
CA THR A 96 0.55 -15.14 5.90
C THR A 96 -0.60 -14.12 5.90
N SER A 97 -0.42 -12.95 6.54
CA SER A 97 -1.47 -11.91 6.60
C SER A 97 -1.43 -11.01 5.36
N PRO A 98 -2.58 -10.71 4.73
CA PRO A 98 -2.65 -9.82 3.58
C PRO A 98 -2.58 -8.33 3.95
N THR A 99 -2.80 -8.00 5.22
CA THR A 99 -2.85 -6.62 5.75
C THR A 99 -1.87 -6.44 6.91
N TRP A 100 -1.56 -5.19 7.24
CA TRP A 100 -0.73 -4.88 8.40
C TRP A 100 -1.49 -5.20 9.70
N ASP A 101 -1.02 -6.22 10.45
CA ASP A 101 -1.65 -6.69 11.69
C ASP A 101 -1.36 -5.72 12.84
N TYR A 102 -0.18 -5.13 12.83
CA TYR A 102 0.31 -4.29 13.92
C TYR A 102 0.95 -3.02 13.38
N SER A 103 0.87 -1.95 14.17
CA SER A 103 1.64 -0.74 13.93
C SER A 103 1.95 -0.01 15.22
N ARG A 104 3.05 0.74 15.24
CA ARG A 104 3.48 1.55 16.37
C ARG A 104 4.00 2.91 15.92
N ALA A 105 3.45 3.99 16.47
CA ALA A 105 4.02 5.31 16.33
C ALA A 105 5.31 5.42 17.16
N VAL A 106 6.38 5.89 16.53
CA VAL A 106 7.72 5.90 17.13
C VAL A 106 8.31 7.30 17.29
N GLY A 107 7.54 8.34 16.91
CA GLY A 107 8.01 9.74 16.99
C GLY A 107 8.96 10.10 15.85
N ASP A 108 9.68 11.22 16.01
CA ASP A 108 10.65 11.72 15.03
C ASP A 108 12.03 11.09 15.25
N VAL A 109 12.14 9.81 14.92
CA VAL A 109 13.37 9.00 15.02
C VAL A 109 13.77 8.44 13.67
N ASP A 110 15.00 8.01 13.51
CA ASP A 110 15.57 7.37 12.32
C ASP A 110 15.74 5.85 12.48
N SER A 111 15.45 5.34 13.66
CA SER A 111 15.52 3.91 13.95
C SER A 111 14.60 3.54 15.12
N PHE A 112 14.17 2.27 15.15
CA PHE A 112 13.36 1.73 16.22
C PHE A 112 13.55 0.23 16.38
N THR A 113 13.66 -0.22 17.62
CA THR A 113 13.74 -1.65 17.97
C THR A 113 12.40 -2.14 18.52
N LEU A 114 11.87 -3.15 17.88
CA LEU A 114 10.72 -3.92 18.37
C LEU A 114 11.23 -5.05 19.26
N GLU A 115 11.12 -4.86 20.57
CA GLU A 115 11.54 -5.83 21.55
C GLU A 115 10.65 -7.08 21.50
N ASN A 116 11.25 -8.26 21.57
CA ASN A 116 10.59 -9.56 21.52
C ASN A 116 9.73 -9.82 20.27
N VAL A 117 10.04 -9.14 19.17
CA VAL A 117 9.47 -9.43 17.85
C VAL A 117 10.57 -9.98 16.96
N VAL A 118 10.51 -11.28 16.71
CA VAL A 118 11.50 -12.01 15.92
C VAL A 118 11.28 -11.79 14.45
N ILE A 119 12.34 -11.57 13.69
CA ILE A 119 12.29 -11.21 12.26
C ILE A 119 11.66 -12.30 11.37
N ASP A 120 11.80 -13.58 11.72
CA ASP A 120 11.57 -14.70 10.80
C ASP A 120 10.12 -14.89 10.35
N ASN A 121 9.14 -14.48 11.16
CA ASN A 121 7.73 -14.76 10.91
C ASN A 121 6.93 -13.54 10.43
N TYR A 122 7.59 -12.39 10.27
CA TYR A 122 6.90 -11.14 9.97
C TYR A 122 7.49 -10.45 8.75
N PHE A 123 6.62 -9.73 8.03
CA PHE A 123 7.04 -8.63 7.18
C PHE A 123 7.00 -7.33 7.97
N PHE A 124 7.97 -6.47 7.72
CA PHE A 124 8.11 -5.17 8.38
C PHE A 124 8.08 -4.04 7.36
N GLY A 125 7.75 -2.84 7.84
CA GLY A 125 7.83 -1.65 7.02
C GLY A 125 7.73 -0.38 7.86
N VAL A 126 8.06 0.74 7.24
CA VAL A 126 8.03 2.05 7.87
C VAL A 126 7.27 3.03 6.99
N SER A 127 6.49 3.91 7.59
CA SER A 127 5.86 5.05 6.93
C SER A 127 6.21 6.34 7.66
N SER A 128 6.26 7.43 6.91
CA SER A 128 6.35 8.80 7.42
C SER A 128 4.95 9.34 7.71
N VAL A 129 4.82 10.22 8.68
CA VAL A 129 3.56 10.79 9.13
C VAL A 129 3.73 12.32 9.23
N ALA A 130 2.82 13.08 8.61
CA ALA A 130 2.76 14.53 8.70
C ALA A 130 2.15 15.00 10.04
N GLU A 131 2.23 16.31 10.34
CA GLU A 131 1.61 16.90 11.54
C GLU A 131 0.08 16.71 11.58
N ASP A 132 -0.59 16.71 10.42
CA ASP A 132 -2.03 16.48 10.31
C ASP A 132 -2.45 15.01 10.38
N GLY A 133 -1.48 14.10 10.56
CA GLY A 133 -1.69 12.66 10.60
C GLY A 133 -1.73 11.98 9.25
N SER A 134 -1.57 12.71 8.13
CA SER A 134 -1.45 12.11 6.80
C SER A 134 -0.21 11.22 6.72
N GLN A 135 -0.37 10.03 6.18
CA GLN A 135 0.65 8.98 6.22
C GLN A 135 1.06 8.55 4.82
N SER A 136 2.36 8.42 4.60
CA SER A 136 2.90 7.87 3.36
C SER A 136 2.55 6.39 3.18
N PRO A 137 2.65 5.84 1.96
CA PRO A 137 2.74 4.41 1.78
C PRO A 137 3.84 3.79 2.66
N VAL A 138 3.60 2.55 3.11
CA VAL A 138 4.58 1.81 3.90
C VAL A 138 5.68 1.29 3.00
N VAL A 139 6.93 1.56 3.36
CA VAL A 139 8.12 1.07 2.66
C VAL A 139 8.64 -0.18 3.37
N PHE A 140 8.81 -1.25 2.61
CA PHE A 140 9.48 -2.45 3.09
C PHE A 140 10.99 -2.20 3.15
N PRO A 141 11.70 -2.79 4.12
CA PRO A 141 13.15 -2.80 4.08
C PRO A 141 13.63 -3.47 2.79
N GLY A 142 14.78 -3.05 2.30
CA GLY A 142 15.48 -3.72 1.21
C GLY A 142 15.69 -5.21 1.52
N PRO A 143 16.27 -6.00 0.59
CA PRO A 143 16.46 -7.42 0.82
C PRO A 143 17.14 -7.62 2.17
N ALA A 144 16.45 -8.32 3.08
CA ALA A 144 16.98 -8.67 4.37
C ALA A 144 18.21 -9.58 4.18
N GLY A 145 19.38 -9.05 4.54
CA GLY A 145 20.53 -9.88 4.73
C GLY A 145 21.48 -10.01 3.55
N SER A 146 22.45 -9.11 3.47
CA SER A 146 23.81 -9.61 3.53
C SER A 146 24.05 -10.03 4.98
N PHE A 147 24.38 -11.27 5.21
CA PHE A 147 24.99 -11.73 6.44
C PHE A 147 26.46 -11.27 6.35
N ASP A 148 26.72 -10.02 6.74
CA ASP A 148 28.08 -9.49 6.94
C ASP A 148 28.49 -9.68 8.40
#